data_b51ce59cb2530545ffa6996db8600991
#
_entry.id   b51ce59cb2530545ffa6996db8600991
#
_cell.length_a   1.000
_cell.length_b   1.000
_cell.length_c   1.000
_cell.angle_alpha   90.00
_cell.angle_beta   90.00
_cell.angle_gamma   90.00
#
_symmetry.space_group_name_H-M   'P 1'
#
loop_
_entity.id
_entity.type
_entity.pdbx_description
1 polymer ?
#
loop_
_entity_poly.entity_id
_entity_poly.type
_entity_poly.pdbx_seq_one_letter_code
_entity_poly.pdbx_strand_id
1 'polypeptide(L)'
;DAVGTEDLPYLKTLPNFSRFWRDAAVCEQVRSVYPSLTYPAHTSIITGKYPSGHGIVNNLRIQPEREKPDWFWQRKFIQGETLYDLVGKEGGRTAALLWPVTGGAKIRWNLPEVLPNRPWQNQVMVSCINGSPLYELDLQRRFGHLRNGVRQPDLDNFVQASLLYTLKTRRPDLTLVHFTDADTNRHLYGVRSREAKEALR
;
A
#
# COMPACT_ATOMS: atom_id res chain seq x y z
N ASP A 1 -5.28 3.98 -3.17
CA ASP A 1 -5.04 5.32 -2.63
C ASP A 1 -5.89 6.36 -3.34
N ALA A 2 -6.08 7.51 -2.70
CA ALA A 2 -6.74 8.70 -3.26
C ALA A 2 -8.21 8.51 -3.75
N VAL A 3 -8.94 7.52 -3.26
CA VAL A 3 -10.37 7.33 -3.56
C VAL A 3 -11.19 8.21 -2.59
N GLY A 4 -12.07 9.05 -3.15
CA GLY A 4 -12.93 9.95 -2.38
C GLY A 4 -14.42 9.58 -2.44
N THR A 5 -15.22 10.21 -1.59
CA THR A 5 -16.68 10.02 -1.56
C THR A 5 -17.32 10.33 -2.93
N GLU A 6 -16.78 11.26 -3.67
CA GLU A 6 -17.22 11.64 -5.02
C GLU A 6 -17.05 10.54 -6.07
N ASP A 7 -16.19 9.54 -5.81
CA ASP A 7 -15.98 8.40 -6.72
C ASP A 7 -17.02 7.30 -6.54
N LEU A 8 -17.70 7.26 -5.39
CA LEU A 8 -18.63 6.19 -5.03
C LEU A 8 -19.74 5.95 -6.07
N PRO A 9 -20.39 6.99 -6.65
CA PRO A 9 -21.39 6.78 -7.69
C PRO A 9 -20.83 6.04 -8.90
N TYR A 10 -19.59 6.34 -9.29
CA TYR A 10 -18.93 5.65 -10.40
C TYR A 10 -18.51 4.23 -10.01
N LEU A 11 -17.88 4.05 -8.88
CA LEU A 11 -17.47 2.72 -8.39
C LEU A 11 -18.65 1.76 -8.29
N LYS A 12 -19.81 2.23 -7.85
CA LYS A 12 -21.07 1.44 -7.80
C LYS A 12 -21.52 0.93 -9.18
N THR A 13 -21.10 1.55 -10.29
CA THR A 13 -21.38 1.07 -11.64
C THR A 13 -20.44 -0.02 -12.12
N LEU A 14 -19.29 -0.19 -11.47
CA LEU A 14 -18.31 -1.21 -11.85
C LEU A 14 -18.77 -2.60 -11.38
N PRO A 15 -18.69 -3.64 -12.22
CA PRO A 15 -19.32 -4.94 -11.93
C PRO A 15 -18.89 -5.57 -10.60
N ASN A 16 -17.59 -5.53 -10.29
CA ASN A 16 -17.06 -6.12 -9.06
C ASN A 16 -17.44 -5.30 -7.82
N PHE A 17 -17.34 -3.97 -7.89
CA PHE A 17 -17.77 -3.09 -6.82
C PHE A 17 -19.27 -3.18 -6.57
N SER A 18 -20.10 -3.17 -7.62
CA SER A 18 -21.55 -3.32 -7.52
C SER A 18 -21.94 -4.63 -6.81
N ARG A 19 -21.26 -5.73 -7.15
CA ARG A 19 -21.49 -7.03 -6.51
C ARG A 19 -21.10 -7.00 -5.03
N PHE A 20 -19.91 -6.47 -4.71
CA PHE A 20 -19.42 -6.35 -3.33
C PHE A 20 -20.31 -5.42 -2.49
N TRP A 21 -20.72 -4.29 -3.06
CA TRP A 21 -21.51 -3.26 -2.37
C TRP A 21 -22.87 -3.74 -1.88
N ARG A 22 -23.46 -4.72 -2.56
CA ARG A 22 -24.79 -5.25 -2.25
C ARG A 22 -24.90 -5.80 -0.84
N ASP A 23 -23.86 -6.48 -0.39
CA ASP A 23 -23.85 -7.22 0.89
C ASP A 23 -22.86 -6.61 1.91
N ALA A 24 -22.25 -5.47 1.58
CA ALA A 24 -21.24 -4.84 2.42
C ALA A 24 -21.83 -3.87 3.43
N ALA A 25 -21.24 -3.83 4.63
CA ALA A 25 -21.42 -2.70 5.53
C ALA A 25 -20.56 -1.53 5.04
N VAL A 26 -21.18 -0.38 4.78
CA VAL A 26 -20.52 0.76 4.13
C VAL A 26 -20.62 2.01 4.99
N CYS A 27 -19.50 2.71 5.14
CA CYS A 27 -19.46 4.08 5.64
C CYS A 27 -19.06 4.99 4.47
N GLU A 28 -20.00 5.75 3.95
CA GLU A 28 -19.79 6.58 2.75
C GLU A 28 -19.08 7.91 3.06
N GLN A 29 -19.08 8.34 4.31
CA GLN A 29 -18.45 9.60 4.74
C GLN A 29 -17.46 9.34 5.85
N VAL A 30 -16.20 9.17 5.49
CA VAL A 30 -15.09 9.00 6.43
C VAL A 30 -14.15 10.18 6.30
N ARG A 31 -13.90 10.86 7.42
CA ARG A 31 -12.89 11.92 7.49
C ARG A 31 -11.50 11.28 7.69
N SER A 32 -10.57 11.62 6.81
CA SER A 32 -9.17 11.23 6.99
C SER A 32 -8.54 11.92 8.21
N VAL A 33 -7.39 11.40 8.62
CA VAL A 33 -6.56 12.05 9.65
C VAL A 33 -5.84 13.28 9.09
N TYR A 34 -5.33 14.14 9.98
CA TYR A 34 -4.46 15.24 9.60
C TYR A 34 -3.02 14.98 10.09
N PRO A 35 -2.00 15.11 9.22
CA PRO A 35 -2.10 15.38 7.78
C PRO A 35 -2.66 14.17 6.99
N SER A 36 -3.48 14.44 5.98
CA SER A 36 -4.09 13.41 5.12
C SER A 36 -3.13 12.96 4.01
N LEU A 37 -1.90 12.62 4.40
CA LEU A 37 -0.88 12.08 3.53
C LEU A 37 -0.92 10.55 3.55
N THR A 38 -0.40 9.91 2.52
CA THR A 38 -0.43 8.46 2.34
C THR A 38 0.04 7.69 3.57
N TYR A 39 1.25 7.96 4.06
CA TYR A 39 1.85 7.19 5.16
C TYR A 39 1.16 7.43 6.51
N PRO A 40 0.87 8.67 6.93
CA PRO A 40 0.07 8.92 8.13
C PRO A 40 -1.31 8.25 8.09
N ALA A 41 -2.03 8.37 6.98
CA ALA A 41 -3.38 7.82 6.84
C ALA A 41 -3.38 6.28 6.89
N HIS A 42 -2.52 5.63 6.10
CA HIS A 42 -2.41 4.16 6.08
C HIS A 42 -1.94 3.60 7.43
N THR A 43 -1.05 4.32 8.15
CA THR A 43 -0.63 3.92 9.48
C THR A 43 -1.76 4.06 10.49
N SER A 44 -2.57 5.11 10.38
CA SER A 44 -3.76 5.26 11.24
C SER A 44 -4.77 4.13 11.05
N ILE A 45 -4.99 3.67 9.81
CA ILE A 45 -5.88 2.54 9.50
C ILE A 45 -5.44 1.26 10.23
N ILE A 46 -4.13 0.96 10.21
CA ILE A 46 -3.63 -0.30 10.77
C ILE A 46 -3.30 -0.25 12.26
N THR A 47 -3.29 0.94 12.89
CA THR A 47 -3.00 1.11 14.32
C THR A 47 -4.21 1.55 15.13
N GLY A 48 -5.24 2.09 14.48
CA GLY A 48 -6.37 2.74 15.15
C GLY A 48 -5.99 4.01 15.92
N LYS A 49 -4.82 4.62 15.64
CA LYS A 49 -4.29 5.79 16.31
C LYS A 49 -4.19 6.99 15.38
N TYR A 50 -4.18 8.17 15.94
CA TYR A 50 -3.82 9.39 15.23
C TYR A 50 -2.30 9.47 14.98
N PRO A 51 -1.84 10.30 14.01
CA PRO A 51 -0.42 10.49 13.71
C PRO A 51 0.45 10.83 14.93
N SER A 52 -0.06 11.61 15.88
CA SER A 52 0.62 11.90 17.15
C SER A 52 0.82 10.68 18.05
N GLY A 53 -0.04 9.65 17.92
CA GLY A 53 0.03 8.43 18.72
C GLY A 53 0.83 7.30 18.07
N HIS A 54 0.94 7.25 16.74
CA HIS A 54 1.73 6.24 16.04
C HIS A 54 3.06 6.77 15.49
N GLY A 55 3.31 8.09 15.55
CA GLY A 55 4.59 8.71 15.22
C GLY A 55 4.87 8.94 13.73
N ILE A 56 4.00 8.50 12.82
CA ILE A 56 4.15 8.75 11.38
C ILE A 56 3.36 10.01 11.03
N VAL A 57 4.05 11.12 10.91
CA VAL A 57 3.45 12.46 10.75
C VAL A 57 3.63 13.05 9.34
N ASN A 58 4.38 12.35 8.48
CA ASN A 58 4.64 12.76 7.10
C ASN A 58 4.99 11.51 6.26
N ASN A 59 5.01 11.62 4.95
CA ASN A 59 5.60 10.60 4.09
C ASN A 59 7.13 10.60 4.20
N LEU A 60 7.75 11.78 4.23
CA LEU A 60 9.19 12.01 4.30
C LEU A 60 9.68 12.22 5.74
N ARG A 61 10.86 11.72 6.03
CA ARG A 61 11.58 12.03 7.27
C ARG A 61 12.21 13.42 7.19
N ILE A 62 12.31 14.09 8.32
CA ILE A 62 13.04 15.36 8.41
C ILE A 62 14.53 15.03 8.44
N GLN A 63 15.23 15.32 7.35
CA GLN A 63 16.67 15.10 7.15
C GLN A 63 17.25 16.28 6.37
N PRO A 64 17.49 17.44 7.03
CA PRO A 64 17.91 18.67 6.36
C PRO A 64 19.25 18.54 5.61
N GLU A 65 20.09 17.60 6.05
CA GLU A 65 21.38 17.29 5.45
C GLU A 65 21.31 16.48 4.14
N ARG A 66 20.08 16.12 3.71
CA ARG A 66 19.88 15.26 2.53
C ARG A 66 19.04 15.94 1.47
N GLU A 67 19.57 15.99 0.26
CA GLU A 67 18.82 16.42 -0.93
C GLU A 67 17.59 15.55 -1.18
N LYS A 68 17.71 14.23 -0.95
CA LYS A 68 16.62 13.25 -1.06
C LYS A 68 16.41 12.58 0.30
N PRO A 69 15.55 13.12 1.15
CA PRO A 69 15.21 12.52 2.43
C PRO A 69 14.62 11.12 2.27
N ASP A 70 14.83 10.27 3.26
CA ASP A 70 14.17 8.97 3.32
C ASP A 70 12.68 9.15 3.62
N TRP A 71 11.86 8.28 3.07
CA TRP A 71 10.49 8.15 3.51
C TRP A 71 10.41 7.32 4.80
N PHE A 72 9.27 7.32 5.44
CA PHE A 72 9.00 6.46 6.59
C PHE A 72 8.72 5.01 6.17
N TRP A 73 9.58 4.41 5.34
CA TRP A 73 9.35 3.08 4.76
C TRP A 73 9.23 1.96 5.78
N GLN A 74 9.89 2.10 6.95
CA GLN A 74 10.13 0.97 7.83
C GLN A 74 9.20 0.92 9.02
N ARG A 75 8.71 -0.30 9.34
CA ARG A 75 7.86 -0.61 10.50
C ARG A 75 8.41 -0.06 11.83
N LYS A 76 9.73 -0.04 11.99
CA LYS A 76 10.36 0.42 13.25
C LYS A 76 10.02 1.85 13.66
N PHE A 77 9.50 2.66 12.75
CA PHE A 77 9.08 4.04 13.03
C PHE A 77 7.67 4.13 13.60
N ILE A 78 6.86 3.08 13.46
CA ILE A 78 5.50 3.05 14.02
C ILE A 78 5.58 2.75 15.52
N GLN A 79 4.98 3.62 16.32
CA GLN A 79 4.84 3.44 17.75
C GLN A 79 3.59 2.61 18.08
N GLY A 80 3.80 1.55 18.84
CA GLY A 80 2.73 0.63 19.24
C GLY A 80 2.48 -0.48 18.23
N GLU A 81 1.40 -1.21 18.46
CA GLU A 81 1.02 -2.40 17.70
C GLU A 81 0.17 -2.06 16.49
N THR A 82 0.25 -2.91 15.50
CA THR A 82 -0.56 -2.84 14.28
C THR A 82 -1.46 -4.06 14.16
N LEU A 83 -2.47 -3.99 13.29
CA LEU A 83 -3.35 -5.14 13.01
C LEU A 83 -2.56 -6.39 12.62
N TYR A 84 -1.52 -6.27 11.81
CA TYR A 84 -0.71 -7.43 11.42
C TYR A 84 0.17 -7.98 12.56
N ASP A 85 0.58 -7.14 13.52
CA ASP A 85 1.27 -7.62 14.72
C ASP A 85 0.32 -8.44 15.60
N LEU A 86 -0.93 -7.96 15.79
CA LEU A 86 -1.95 -8.65 16.57
C LEU A 86 -2.35 -10.00 15.94
N VAL A 87 -2.63 -10.00 14.63
CA VAL A 87 -2.93 -11.25 13.90
C VAL A 87 -1.78 -12.23 14.00
N GLY A 88 -0.54 -11.76 13.86
CA GLY A 88 0.65 -12.60 14.00
C GLY A 88 0.85 -13.18 15.38
N LYS A 89 0.50 -12.44 16.46
CA LYS A 89 0.54 -12.93 17.84
C LYS A 89 -0.45 -14.07 18.10
N GLU A 90 -1.61 -13.99 17.46
CA GLU A 90 -2.63 -15.05 17.52
C GLU A 90 -2.33 -16.23 16.56
N GLY A 91 -1.13 -16.27 15.98
CA GLY A 91 -0.73 -17.33 15.05
C GLY A 91 -1.28 -17.21 13.64
N GLY A 92 -1.97 -16.12 13.32
CA GLY A 92 -2.51 -15.84 11.99
C GLY A 92 -1.43 -15.50 10.98
N ARG A 93 -1.73 -15.75 9.72
CA ARG A 93 -0.83 -15.50 8.58
C ARG A 93 -1.17 -14.17 7.92
N THR A 94 -0.16 -13.34 7.74
CA THR A 94 -0.32 -11.99 7.23
C THR A 94 0.36 -11.82 5.88
N ALA A 95 -0.24 -11.00 4.99
CA ALA A 95 0.34 -10.58 3.74
C ALA A 95 0.22 -9.06 3.59
N ALA A 96 1.23 -8.42 3.00
CA ALA A 96 1.19 -7.02 2.59
C ALA A 96 1.80 -6.86 1.21
N LEU A 97 1.10 -6.13 0.34
CA LEU A 97 1.53 -5.80 -1.01
C LEU A 97 1.52 -4.27 -1.15
N LEU A 98 2.69 -3.69 -1.19
CA LEU A 98 2.97 -2.25 -1.23
C LEU A 98 2.30 -1.44 -0.11
N TRP A 99 1.86 -2.06 0.99
CA TRP A 99 1.29 -1.29 2.10
C TRP A 99 2.36 -0.40 2.73
N PRO A 100 2.09 0.91 2.90
CA PRO A 100 3.06 1.85 3.46
C PRO A 100 3.58 1.45 4.84
N VAL A 101 4.82 1.82 5.14
CA VAL A 101 5.49 1.63 6.44
C VAL A 101 5.58 0.15 6.87
N THR A 102 5.71 -0.77 5.92
CA THR A 102 5.86 -2.22 6.22
C THR A 102 7.27 -2.75 6.00
N GLY A 103 8.23 -1.93 5.61
CA GLY A 103 9.62 -2.35 5.46
C GLY A 103 10.18 -2.94 6.76
N GLY A 104 10.66 -4.20 6.73
CA GLY A 104 11.17 -4.92 7.89
C GLY A 104 10.11 -5.36 8.91
N ALA A 105 8.82 -5.28 8.56
CA ALA A 105 7.73 -5.76 9.42
C ALA A 105 7.72 -7.29 9.52
N LYS A 106 7.23 -7.81 10.64
CA LYS A 106 7.01 -9.25 10.85
C LYS A 106 5.74 -9.73 10.14
N ILE A 107 5.69 -9.54 8.83
CA ILE A 107 4.63 -9.98 7.94
C ILE A 107 5.14 -11.20 7.16
N ARG A 108 4.37 -12.28 7.13
CA ARG A 108 4.82 -13.55 6.53
C ARG A 108 5.11 -13.42 5.04
N TRP A 109 4.27 -12.69 4.31
CA TRP A 109 4.42 -12.43 2.87
C TRP A 109 4.40 -10.92 2.66
N ASN A 110 5.57 -10.30 2.71
CA ASN A 110 5.71 -8.85 2.62
C ASN A 110 6.40 -8.46 1.31
N LEU A 111 5.68 -7.75 0.46
CA LEU A 111 6.20 -6.96 -0.65
C LEU A 111 6.10 -5.48 -0.24
N PRO A 112 7.12 -4.91 0.44
CA PRO A 112 7.02 -3.58 1.00
C PRO A 112 7.17 -2.49 -0.05
N GLU A 113 6.56 -1.35 0.20
CA GLU A 113 6.81 -0.12 -0.55
C GLU A 113 8.11 0.52 -0.08
N VAL A 114 9.23 0.10 -0.65
CA VAL A 114 10.57 0.68 -0.36
C VAL A 114 11.29 0.93 -1.67
N LEU A 115 11.77 2.16 -1.86
CA LEU A 115 12.50 2.56 -3.06
C LEU A 115 14.00 2.78 -2.77
N PRO A 116 14.88 2.50 -3.75
CA PRO A 116 16.28 2.88 -3.65
C PRO A 116 16.41 4.39 -3.47
N ASN A 117 17.17 4.81 -2.48
CA ASN A 117 17.39 6.21 -2.17
C ASN A 117 18.87 6.56 -1.91
N ARG A 118 19.76 5.69 -2.40
CA ARG A 118 21.22 5.86 -2.34
C ARG A 118 21.83 5.42 -3.67
N PRO A 119 22.97 6.01 -4.10
CA PRO A 119 23.62 5.67 -5.37
C PRO A 119 24.01 4.20 -5.52
N TRP A 120 24.31 3.53 -4.39
CA TRP A 120 24.69 2.10 -4.37
C TRP A 120 23.54 1.12 -4.20
N GLN A 121 22.32 1.61 -4.00
CA GLN A 121 21.13 0.78 -3.84
C GLN A 121 20.48 0.47 -5.19
N ASN A 122 19.93 -0.74 -5.30
CA ASN A 122 19.01 -1.10 -6.36
C ASN A 122 17.72 -1.65 -5.77
N GLN A 123 16.64 -1.71 -6.57
CA GLN A 123 15.33 -2.10 -6.11
C GLN A 123 15.30 -3.52 -5.52
N VAL A 124 16.01 -4.46 -6.13
CA VAL A 124 16.05 -5.86 -5.64
C VAL A 124 16.67 -5.92 -4.26
N MET A 125 17.79 -5.23 -4.05
CA MET A 125 18.47 -5.20 -2.76
C MET A 125 17.59 -4.61 -1.66
N VAL A 126 16.97 -3.45 -1.91
CA VAL A 126 16.14 -2.80 -0.87
C VAL A 126 14.88 -3.59 -0.58
N SER A 127 14.26 -4.20 -1.59
CA SER A 127 13.12 -5.09 -1.40
C SER A 127 13.50 -6.31 -0.57
N CYS A 128 14.55 -7.04 -0.96
CA CYS A 128 14.98 -8.24 -0.25
C CYS A 128 15.34 -7.99 1.22
N ILE A 129 15.95 -6.85 1.54
CA ILE A 129 16.33 -6.50 2.93
C ILE A 129 15.10 -6.13 3.77
N ASN A 130 14.09 -5.53 3.15
CA ASN A 130 12.93 -4.97 3.85
C ASN A 130 11.66 -5.81 3.74
N GLY A 131 11.64 -6.84 2.91
CA GLY A 131 10.47 -7.67 2.64
C GLY A 131 10.69 -9.15 2.89
N SER A 132 9.95 -9.99 2.17
CA SER A 132 10.06 -11.45 2.19
C SER A 132 10.75 -11.94 0.91
N PRO A 133 12.08 -12.18 0.89
CA PRO A 133 12.83 -12.36 -0.36
C PRO A 133 12.33 -13.49 -1.26
N LEU A 134 12.03 -14.65 -0.69
CA LEU A 134 11.53 -15.81 -1.48
C LEU A 134 10.13 -15.55 -2.04
N TYR A 135 9.30 -14.84 -1.31
CA TYR A 135 7.98 -14.43 -1.79
C TYR A 135 8.08 -13.41 -2.93
N GLU A 136 8.91 -12.41 -2.76
CA GLU A 136 9.14 -11.39 -3.79
C GLU A 136 9.73 -12.00 -5.08
N LEU A 137 10.67 -12.94 -4.94
CA LEU A 137 11.24 -13.66 -6.07
C LEU A 137 10.17 -14.51 -6.81
N ASP A 138 9.29 -15.19 -6.07
CA ASP A 138 8.17 -15.95 -6.66
C ASP A 138 7.22 -15.03 -7.43
N LEU A 139 6.86 -13.88 -6.86
CA LEU A 139 6.03 -12.88 -7.53
C LEU A 139 6.72 -12.30 -8.77
N GLN A 140 8.00 -11.94 -8.66
CA GLN A 140 8.76 -11.38 -9.76
C GLN A 140 8.90 -12.38 -10.92
N ARG A 141 9.13 -13.65 -10.63
CA ARG A 141 9.22 -14.71 -11.66
C ARG A 141 7.90 -14.91 -12.40
N ARG A 142 6.76 -14.80 -11.71
CA ARG A 142 5.43 -15.03 -12.28
C ARG A 142 4.88 -13.83 -13.01
N PHE A 143 5.00 -12.67 -12.41
CA PHE A 143 4.26 -11.46 -12.78
C PHE A 143 5.17 -10.27 -13.10
N GLY A 144 6.48 -10.41 -12.97
CA GLY A 144 7.43 -9.33 -13.20
C GLY A 144 7.36 -8.70 -14.60
N HIS A 145 6.87 -9.46 -15.59
CA HIS A 145 6.65 -8.99 -16.95
C HIS A 145 5.50 -7.97 -17.06
N LEU A 146 4.62 -7.88 -16.05
CA LEU A 146 3.51 -6.93 -16.01
C LEU A 146 3.95 -5.53 -15.57
N ARG A 147 5.11 -5.39 -14.91
CA ARG A 147 5.56 -4.11 -14.40
C ARG A 147 6.70 -3.51 -15.21
N ASN A 148 6.72 -2.20 -15.26
CA ASN A 148 7.81 -1.41 -15.81
C ASN A 148 8.30 -0.41 -14.76
N GLY A 149 9.19 -0.87 -13.87
CA GLY A 149 9.62 -0.11 -12.70
C GLY A 149 8.45 0.21 -11.76
N VAL A 150 8.22 1.48 -11.53
CA VAL A 150 7.09 2.02 -10.72
C VAL A 150 6.04 2.73 -11.58
N ARG A 151 6.11 2.56 -12.90
CA ARG A 151 5.18 3.21 -13.84
C ARG A 151 3.77 2.65 -13.66
N GLN A 152 2.78 3.52 -13.71
CA GLN A 152 1.37 3.17 -13.72
C GLN A 152 0.82 3.09 -15.16
N PRO A 153 -0.17 2.21 -15.41
CA PRO A 153 -0.82 1.25 -14.52
C PRO A 153 -0.06 -0.09 -14.33
N ASP A 154 1.14 -0.21 -14.91
CA ASP A 154 1.91 -1.47 -14.93
C ASP A 154 2.20 -1.99 -13.51
N LEU A 155 2.50 -1.10 -12.57
CA LEU A 155 2.76 -1.48 -11.17
C LEU A 155 1.49 -2.04 -10.51
N ASP A 156 0.34 -1.40 -10.67
CA ASP A 156 -0.92 -1.87 -10.09
C ASP A 156 -1.38 -3.18 -10.73
N ASN A 157 -1.15 -3.40 -12.03
CA ASN A 157 -1.37 -4.68 -12.71
C ASN A 157 -0.53 -5.81 -12.09
N PHE A 158 0.75 -5.54 -11.80
CA PHE A 158 1.62 -6.48 -11.09
C PHE A 158 1.11 -6.76 -9.67
N VAL A 159 0.71 -5.73 -8.93
CA VAL A 159 0.18 -5.87 -7.57
C VAL A 159 -1.13 -6.66 -7.57
N GLN A 160 -2.03 -6.39 -8.51
CA GLN A 160 -3.29 -7.11 -8.64
C GLN A 160 -3.09 -8.61 -8.91
N ALA A 161 -2.25 -8.96 -9.89
CA ALA A 161 -1.93 -10.34 -10.20
C ALA A 161 -1.29 -11.07 -9.00
N SER A 162 -0.37 -10.37 -8.31
CA SER A 162 0.29 -10.85 -7.10
C SER A 162 -0.69 -11.06 -5.94
N LEU A 163 -1.65 -10.14 -5.76
CA LEU A 163 -2.71 -10.25 -4.77
C LEU A 163 -3.58 -11.48 -5.00
N LEU A 164 -4.09 -11.64 -6.22
CA LEU A 164 -4.96 -12.77 -6.57
C LEU A 164 -4.23 -14.12 -6.39
N TYR A 165 -2.96 -14.20 -6.77
CA TYR A 165 -2.12 -15.37 -6.55
C TYR A 165 -1.95 -15.64 -5.05
N THR A 166 -1.65 -14.61 -4.26
CA THR A 166 -1.44 -14.73 -2.82
C THR A 166 -2.70 -15.22 -2.11
N LEU A 167 -3.85 -14.64 -2.40
CA LEU A 167 -5.13 -15.06 -1.83
C LEU A 167 -5.46 -16.52 -2.17
N LYS A 168 -5.21 -16.95 -3.41
CA LYS A 168 -5.49 -18.33 -3.86
C LYS A 168 -4.54 -19.37 -3.27
N THR A 169 -3.26 -19.06 -3.19
CA THR A 169 -2.22 -20.07 -2.89
C THR A 169 -1.71 -20.01 -1.47
N ARG A 170 -1.63 -18.82 -0.86
CA ARG A 170 -1.10 -18.60 0.48
C ARG A 170 -2.20 -18.52 1.53
N ARG A 171 -3.39 -18.05 1.15
CA ARG A 171 -4.58 -17.94 2.01
C ARG A 171 -4.25 -17.24 3.34
N PRO A 172 -3.76 -15.98 3.31
CA PRO A 172 -3.50 -15.23 4.53
C PRO A 172 -4.81 -14.92 5.28
N ASP A 173 -4.69 -14.80 6.60
CA ASP A 173 -5.82 -14.43 7.47
C ASP A 173 -6.03 -12.91 7.48
N LEU A 174 -4.97 -12.13 7.24
CA LEU A 174 -5.01 -10.68 6.99
C LEU A 174 -4.20 -10.37 5.74
N THR A 175 -4.80 -9.59 4.84
CA THR A 175 -4.13 -9.06 3.65
C THR A 175 -4.27 -7.54 3.60
N LEU A 176 -3.14 -6.86 3.46
CA LEU A 176 -3.07 -5.43 3.21
C LEU A 176 -2.58 -5.21 1.77
N VAL A 177 -3.27 -4.38 1.02
CA VAL A 177 -2.88 -4.04 -0.35
C VAL A 177 -3.02 -2.56 -0.60
N HIS A 178 -2.07 -1.99 -1.32
CA HIS A 178 -2.06 -0.59 -1.72
C HIS A 178 -1.96 -0.50 -3.24
N PHE A 179 -2.95 0.13 -3.87
CA PHE A 179 -2.97 0.48 -5.28
C PHE A 179 -2.76 1.98 -5.42
N THR A 180 -1.93 2.40 -6.35
CA THR A 180 -1.46 3.79 -6.47
C THR A 180 -1.76 4.46 -7.80
N ASP A 181 -2.41 3.77 -8.74
CA ASP A 181 -2.68 4.31 -10.07
C ASP A 181 -3.62 5.53 -10.02
N ALA A 182 -4.69 5.46 -9.22
CA ALA A 182 -5.61 6.58 -9.05
C ALA A 182 -4.92 7.81 -8.44
N ASP A 183 -4.07 7.62 -7.43
CA ASP A 183 -3.28 8.68 -6.82
C ASP A 183 -2.32 9.32 -7.83
N THR A 184 -1.57 8.50 -8.58
CA THR A 184 -0.64 8.95 -9.61
C THR A 184 -1.34 9.79 -10.67
N ASN A 185 -2.48 9.32 -11.19
CA ASN A 185 -3.22 10.05 -12.21
C ASN A 185 -3.84 11.34 -11.66
N ARG A 186 -4.27 11.37 -10.39
CA ARG A 186 -4.75 12.59 -9.74
C ARG A 186 -3.66 13.64 -9.58
N HIS A 187 -2.45 13.23 -9.25
CA HIS A 187 -1.30 14.12 -9.19
C HIS A 187 -0.90 14.69 -10.56
N LEU A 188 -0.94 13.87 -11.61
CA LEU A 188 -0.51 14.28 -12.95
C LEU A 188 -1.54 15.09 -13.73
N TYR A 189 -2.82 14.71 -13.63
CA TYR A 189 -3.88 15.22 -14.51
C TYR A 189 -4.99 15.96 -13.74
N GLY A 190 -4.97 15.91 -12.40
CA GLY A 190 -5.98 16.52 -11.54
C GLY A 190 -7.03 15.53 -11.03
N VAL A 191 -7.62 15.88 -9.89
CA VAL A 191 -8.52 15.01 -9.12
C VAL A 191 -9.72 14.50 -9.91
N ARG A 192 -10.28 15.34 -10.80
CA ARG A 192 -11.49 15.05 -11.58
C ARG A 192 -11.21 14.73 -13.04
N SER A 193 -9.96 14.43 -13.39
CA SER A 193 -9.56 14.12 -14.76
C SER A 193 -10.18 12.80 -15.25
N ARG A 194 -10.22 12.63 -16.57
CA ARG A 194 -10.65 11.38 -17.20
C ARG A 194 -9.69 10.25 -16.82
N GLU A 195 -8.41 10.53 -16.81
CA GLU A 195 -7.33 9.61 -16.49
C GLU A 195 -7.47 9.09 -15.06
N ALA A 196 -7.73 9.97 -14.09
CA ALA A 196 -8.00 9.59 -12.69
C ALA A 196 -9.24 8.69 -12.56
N LYS A 197 -10.28 8.95 -13.36
CA LYS A 197 -11.48 8.12 -13.39
C LYS A 197 -11.24 6.76 -14.04
N GLU A 198 -10.43 6.70 -15.09
CA GLU A 198 -10.05 5.44 -15.76
C GLU A 198 -9.20 4.56 -14.85
N ALA A 199 -8.32 5.15 -14.02
CA ALA A 199 -7.50 4.44 -13.05
C ALA A 199 -8.29 3.76 -11.90
N LEU A 200 -9.59 4.07 -11.75
CA LEU A 200 -10.48 3.40 -10.78
C LEU A 200 -11.07 2.07 -11.31
N ARG A 201 -10.81 1.69 -12.54
CA ARG A 201 -11.30 0.45 -13.16
C ARG A 201 -10.43 -0.74 -12.85
#